data_103a6e26e616c0f01dbca98f488878fa
#
_entry.id   103a6e26e616c0f01dbca98f488878fa
#
_cell.length_a   1.000
_cell.length_b   1.000
_cell.length_c   1.000
_cell.angle_alpha   90.00
_cell.angle_beta   90.00
_cell.angle_gamma   90.00
#
_symmetry.space_group_name_H-M   'P 1'
#
loop_
_entity.id
_entity.type
_entity.pdbx_description
1 polymer ?
#
loop_
_entity_poly.entity_id
_entity_poly.type
_entity_poly.pdbx_seq_one_letter_code
_entity_poly.pdbx_strand_id
1 'polypeptide(L)'
;AAAQNAAAKKNVSSRHGFKTSEWIVYPAHGVGRIVGIEEQEIAGISLELFVITFEKDKMTLRVPTGKSASVGMRKLSEEATVKKAMETLKGKARVKRTMWSRRAQEYEAKINSGDLIAIAEVVRDLYRSESQPEQSYSERQLYEAALDRMAREIAAVEKLDERGAVQRITDVLSKSAKGRRGGEE
;
A
#
# COMPACT_ATOMS: atom_id res chain seq x y z
N ALA A 1 -9.18 -39.11 -18.04
CA ALA A 1 -8.67 -37.87 -18.67
C ALA A 1 -8.66 -36.69 -17.73
N ALA A 2 -9.72 -36.48 -16.93
CA ALA A 2 -9.77 -35.36 -15.97
C ALA A 2 -8.76 -35.54 -14.80
N ALA A 3 -8.50 -36.75 -14.38
CA ALA A 3 -7.54 -37.05 -13.31
C ALA A 3 -6.09 -36.84 -13.77
N GLN A 4 -5.80 -37.13 -15.03
CA GLN A 4 -4.48 -36.90 -15.60
C GLN A 4 -4.17 -35.41 -15.84
N ASN A 5 -5.19 -34.62 -16.18
CA ASN A 5 -5.04 -33.16 -16.27
C ASN A 5 -4.85 -32.50 -14.91
N ALA A 6 -5.46 -33.05 -13.85
CA ALA A 6 -5.22 -32.56 -12.49
C ALA A 6 -3.80 -32.86 -12.00
N ALA A 7 -3.22 -34.01 -12.41
CA ALA A 7 -1.85 -34.38 -12.08
C ALA A 7 -0.82 -33.59 -12.89
N ALA A 8 -1.18 -33.13 -14.08
CA ALA A 8 -0.33 -32.30 -14.94
C ALA A 8 -0.34 -30.81 -14.54
N LYS A 9 -1.24 -30.40 -13.64
CA LYS A 9 -1.17 -29.08 -13.02
C LYS A 9 -0.02 -29.07 -12.02
N LYS A 10 1.17 -28.82 -12.56
CA LYS A 10 2.35 -28.58 -11.72
C LYS A 10 1.95 -27.48 -10.72
N ASN A 11 2.14 -27.75 -9.44
CA ASN A 11 2.05 -26.75 -8.41
C ASN A 11 3.10 -25.69 -8.72
N VAL A 12 2.73 -24.71 -9.51
CA VAL A 12 3.59 -23.57 -9.82
C VAL A 12 3.67 -22.73 -8.56
N SER A 13 4.86 -22.64 -7.99
CA SER A 13 5.09 -21.89 -6.76
C SER A 13 5.60 -20.48 -6.99
N SER A 14 6.04 -20.16 -8.21
CA SER A 14 6.51 -18.81 -8.55
C SER A 14 6.32 -18.47 -10.02
N ARG A 15 6.04 -17.20 -10.30
CA ARG A 15 5.99 -16.60 -11.63
C ARG A 15 6.39 -15.15 -11.57
N HIS A 16 7.15 -14.68 -12.54
CA HIS A 16 7.56 -13.27 -12.67
C HIS A 16 8.19 -12.68 -11.40
N GLY A 17 8.90 -13.51 -10.65
CA GLY A 17 9.55 -13.11 -9.40
C GLY A 17 8.65 -13.16 -8.16
N PHE A 18 7.37 -13.48 -8.31
CA PHE A 18 6.42 -13.60 -7.20
C PHE A 18 6.17 -15.06 -6.83
N LYS A 19 6.16 -15.35 -5.55
CA LYS A 19 6.00 -16.71 -5.00
C LYS A 19 4.69 -16.84 -4.23
N THR A 20 4.18 -18.07 -4.14
CA THR A 20 3.07 -18.38 -3.24
C THR A 20 3.47 -18.07 -1.79
N SER A 21 2.51 -17.62 -1.01
CA SER A 21 2.66 -17.18 0.38
C SER A 21 3.43 -15.87 0.55
N GLU A 22 3.83 -15.22 -0.54
CA GLU A 22 4.51 -13.92 -0.49
C GLU A 22 3.51 -12.79 -0.30
N TRP A 23 3.87 -11.82 0.52
CA TRP A 23 3.14 -10.57 0.65
C TRP A 23 3.54 -9.62 -0.47
N ILE A 24 2.55 -8.97 -1.06
CA ILE A 24 2.76 -8.03 -2.17
C ILE A 24 1.95 -6.75 -1.94
N VAL A 25 2.24 -5.74 -2.73
CA VAL A 25 1.43 -4.53 -2.80
C VAL A 25 0.77 -4.46 -4.16
N TYR A 26 -0.56 -4.39 -4.14
CA TYR A 26 -1.37 -4.14 -5.32
C TYR A 26 -1.81 -2.67 -5.28
N PRO A 27 -1.47 -1.85 -6.29
CA PRO A 27 -1.63 -0.39 -6.17
C PRO A 27 -3.02 0.07 -5.77
N ALA A 28 -4.06 -0.53 -6.32
CA ALA A 28 -5.44 -0.14 -6.03
C ALA A 28 -5.97 -0.64 -4.67
N HIS A 29 -5.35 -1.69 -4.10
CA HIS A 29 -5.87 -2.36 -2.91
C HIS A 29 -4.89 -2.44 -1.75
N GLY A 30 -3.64 -2.08 -1.96
CA GLY A 30 -2.61 -2.13 -0.92
C GLY A 30 -2.03 -3.52 -0.70
N VAL A 31 -1.71 -3.86 0.55
CA VAL A 31 -1.04 -5.10 0.90
C VAL A 31 -1.98 -6.31 0.78
N GLY A 32 -1.54 -7.31 0.05
CA GLY A 32 -2.22 -8.58 -0.09
C GLY A 32 -1.22 -9.73 -0.05
N ARG A 33 -1.73 -10.95 0.02
CA ARG A 33 -0.91 -12.16 0.04
C ARG A 33 -1.27 -13.07 -1.11
N ILE A 34 -0.26 -13.53 -1.83
CA ILE A 34 -0.44 -14.55 -2.86
C ILE A 34 -0.68 -15.89 -2.17
N VAL A 35 -1.89 -16.41 -2.27
CA VAL A 35 -2.24 -17.71 -1.66
C VAL A 35 -2.04 -18.87 -2.61
N GLY A 36 -1.93 -18.60 -3.91
CA GLY A 36 -1.67 -19.64 -4.90
C GLY A 36 -1.59 -19.08 -6.31
N ILE A 37 -1.21 -19.94 -7.22
CA ILE A 37 -1.21 -19.68 -8.65
C ILE A 37 -2.13 -20.72 -9.27
N GLU A 38 -3.23 -20.28 -9.87
CA GLU A 38 -4.23 -21.15 -10.47
C GLU A 38 -4.18 -21.06 -11.99
N GLU A 39 -4.50 -22.18 -12.64
CA GLU A 39 -4.73 -22.21 -14.07
C GLU A 39 -6.23 -22.31 -14.32
N GLN A 40 -6.78 -21.39 -15.09
CA GLN A 40 -8.18 -21.40 -15.48
C GLN A 40 -8.31 -21.38 -17.00
N GLU A 41 -9.25 -22.14 -17.52
CA GLU A 41 -9.62 -22.14 -18.92
C GLU A 41 -10.83 -21.24 -19.13
N ILE A 42 -10.66 -20.17 -19.89
CA ILE A 42 -11.71 -19.21 -20.22
C ILE A 42 -11.81 -19.13 -21.73
N ALA A 43 -12.99 -19.49 -22.28
CA ALA A 43 -13.26 -19.46 -23.72
C ALA A 43 -12.21 -20.22 -24.54
N GLY A 44 -11.79 -21.40 -24.07
CA GLY A 44 -10.79 -22.24 -24.73
C GLY A 44 -9.35 -21.79 -24.56
N ILE A 45 -9.11 -20.70 -23.82
CA ILE A 45 -7.78 -20.18 -23.55
C ILE A 45 -7.41 -20.49 -22.10
N SER A 46 -6.24 -21.10 -21.90
CA SER A 46 -5.70 -21.37 -20.58
C SER A 46 -5.01 -20.13 -20.05
N LEU A 47 -5.46 -19.65 -18.88
CA LEU A 47 -4.90 -18.50 -18.18
C LEU A 47 -4.34 -18.92 -16.83
N GLU A 48 -3.12 -18.52 -16.55
CA GLU A 48 -2.49 -18.70 -15.26
C GLU A 48 -2.70 -17.41 -14.44
N LEU A 49 -3.22 -17.56 -13.21
CA LEU A 49 -3.64 -16.44 -12.38
C LEU A 49 -2.98 -16.51 -11.00
N PHE A 50 -2.47 -15.36 -10.53
CA PHE A 50 -2.18 -15.20 -9.13
C PHE A 50 -3.49 -15.05 -8.35
N VAL A 51 -3.64 -15.83 -7.30
CA VAL A 51 -4.76 -15.68 -6.36
C VAL A 51 -4.27 -14.89 -5.16
N ILE A 52 -4.80 -13.70 -4.98
CA ILE A 52 -4.33 -12.77 -3.95
C ILE A 52 -5.48 -12.50 -2.98
N THR A 53 -5.24 -12.68 -1.69
CA THR A 53 -6.21 -12.34 -0.65
C THR A 53 -5.82 -11.06 0.05
N PHE A 54 -6.81 -10.20 0.29
CA PHE A 54 -6.69 -8.96 1.05
C PHE A 54 -7.50 -9.14 2.32
N GLU A 55 -6.83 -9.46 3.41
CA GLU A 55 -7.49 -9.85 4.67
C GLU A 55 -8.43 -8.78 5.21
N LYS A 56 -8.05 -7.52 5.13
CA LYS A 56 -8.86 -6.42 5.67
C LYS A 56 -10.17 -6.23 4.91
N ASP A 57 -10.13 -6.33 3.61
CA ASP A 57 -11.32 -6.18 2.76
C ASP A 57 -12.05 -7.49 2.56
N LYS A 58 -11.53 -8.59 3.08
CA LYS A 58 -12.03 -9.95 2.88
C LYS A 58 -12.29 -10.27 1.41
N MET A 59 -11.38 -9.82 0.58
CA MET A 59 -11.48 -9.91 -0.87
C MET A 59 -10.42 -10.85 -1.43
N THR A 60 -10.80 -11.60 -2.44
CA THR A 60 -9.86 -12.40 -3.23
C THR A 60 -9.83 -11.88 -4.65
N LEU A 61 -8.65 -11.56 -5.13
CA LEU A 61 -8.44 -11.06 -6.49
C LEU A 61 -7.63 -12.08 -7.29
N ARG A 62 -8.01 -12.28 -8.53
CA ARG A 62 -7.27 -13.13 -9.46
C ARG A 62 -6.67 -12.27 -10.56
N VAL A 63 -5.34 -12.30 -10.67
CA VAL A 63 -4.58 -11.46 -11.61
C VAL A 63 -3.81 -12.37 -12.56
N PRO A 64 -3.98 -12.23 -13.87
CA PRO A 64 -3.16 -12.97 -14.83
C PRO A 64 -1.67 -12.72 -14.55
N THR A 65 -0.90 -13.80 -14.50
CA THR A 65 0.53 -13.70 -14.16
C THR A 65 1.30 -12.79 -15.11
N GLY A 66 0.93 -12.81 -16.40
CA GLY A 66 1.54 -11.94 -17.40
C GLY A 66 1.19 -10.45 -17.26
N LYS A 67 0.19 -10.10 -16.45
CA LYS A 67 -0.23 -8.72 -16.26
C LYS A 67 0.28 -8.11 -14.94
N SER A 68 1.05 -8.86 -14.16
CA SER A 68 1.54 -8.38 -12.86
C SER A 68 2.32 -7.06 -12.97
N ALA A 69 3.18 -6.94 -13.97
CA ALA A 69 3.96 -5.71 -14.20
C ALA A 69 3.06 -4.55 -14.66
N SER A 70 2.13 -4.80 -15.57
CA SER A 70 1.26 -3.75 -16.13
C SER A 70 0.28 -3.19 -15.11
N VAL A 71 -0.17 -3.98 -14.13
CA VAL A 71 -1.02 -3.50 -13.04
C VAL A 71 -0.22 -2.84 -11.91
N GLY A 72 1.11 -2.90 -11.96
CA GLY A 72 1.98 -2.29 -10.97
C GLY A 72 2.15 -3.09 -9.68
N MET A 73 1.82 -4.37 -9.71
CA MET A 73 2.02 -5.25 -8.55
C MET A 73 3.51 -5.33 -8.21
N ARG A 74 3.85 -5.15 -6.94
CA ARG A 74 5.22 -5.16 -6.48
C ARG A 74 5.38 -5.93 -5.16
N LYS A 75 6.60 -6.27 -4.86
CA LYS A 75 6.96 -6.86 -3.57
C LYS A 75 6.86 -5.80 -2.47
N LEU A 76 6.80 -6.26 -1.21
CA LEU A 76 6.93 -5.35 -0.08
C LEU A 76 8.22 -4.55 -0.17
N SER A 77 8.17 -3.32 0.33
CA SER A 77 9.35 -2.46 0.40
C SER A 77 10.44 -3.06 1.27
N GLU A 78 11.69 -2.77 0.94
CA GLU A 78 12.83 -3.11 1.77
C GLU A 78 12.88 -2.17 2.98
N GLU A 79 13.60 -2.57 4.02
CA GLU A 79 13.78 -1.74 5.24
C GLU A 79 14.33 -0.36 4.93
N ALA A 80 15.23 -0.24 3.94
CA ALA A 80 15.78 1.04 3.52
C ALA A 80 14.68 1.97 2.98
N THR A 81 13.72 1.44 2.22
CA THR A 81 12.59 2.20 1.71
C THR A 81 11.65 2.63 2.83
N VAL A 82 11.40 1.75 3.80
CA VAL A 82 10.61 2.07 5.00
C VAL A 82 11.26 3.22 5.77
N LYS A 83 12.57 3.20 5.94
CA LYS A 83 13.31 4.31 6.57
C LYS A 83 13.14 5.62 5.82
N LYS A 84 13.23 5.60 4.49
CA LYS A 84 13.01 6.78 3.66
C LYS A 84 11.59 7.32 3.81
N ALA A 85 10.60 6.44 3.87
CA ALA A 85 9.21 6.83 4.10
C ALA A 85 9.05 7.49 5.46
N MET A 86 9.64 6.92 6.51
CA MET A 86 9.61 7.50 7.86
C MET A 86 10.32 8.85 7.90
N GLU A 87 11.45 9.00 7.21
CA GLU A 87 12.14 10.29 7.07
C GLU A 87 11.29 11.32 6.33
N THR A 88 10.54 10.91 5.32
CA THR A 88 9.60 11.77 4.60
C THR A 88 8.57 12.37 5.55
N LEU A 89 8.09 11.60 6.52
CA LEU A 89 7.13 12.07 7.53
C LEU A 89 7.68 13.21 8.40
N LYS A 90 8.99 13.27 8.59
CA LYS A 90 9.65 14.31 9.38
C LYS A 90 9.75 15.64 8.63
N GLY A 91 9.60 15.61 7.32
CA GLY A 91 9.65 16.79 6.49
C GLY A 91 8.47 17.73 6.72
N LYS A 92 8.61 18.96 6.24
CA LYS A 92 7.53 19.95 6.29
C LYS A 92 6.46 19.63 5.24
N ALA A 93 5.20 19.74 5.64
CA ALA A 93 4.09 19.55 4.71
C ALA A 93 4.17 20.55 3.55
N ARG A 94 4.03 20.03 2.33
CA ARG A 94 4.03 20.83 1.11
C ARG A 94 2.60 20.99 0.64
N VAL A 95 1.98 22.11 0.97
CA VAL A 95 0.61 22.42 0.56
C VAL A 95 0.66 23.39 -0.61
N LYS A 96 0.27 22.92 -1.78
CA LYS A 96 0.17 23.77 -2.98
C LYS A 96 -1.05 24.66 -2.88
N ARG A 97 -0.93 25.88 -3.39
CA ARG A 97 -2.04 26.85 -3.46
C ARG A 97 -2.93 26.60 -4.68
N THR A 98 -3.39 25.37 -4.83
CA THR A 98 -4.32 24.99 -5.90
C THR A 98 -5.68 24.67 -5.30
N MET A 99 -6.70 24.60 -6.15
CA MET A 99 -8.05 24.23 -5.72
C MET A 99 -8.03 22.85 -5.05
N TRP A 100 -8.81 22.68 -4.02
CA TRP A 100 -8.90 21.43 -3.28
C TRP A 100 -9.20 20.23 -4.16
N SER A 101 -10.13 20.37 -5.13
CA SER A 101 -10.47 19.27 -6.05
C SER A 101 -9.26 18.73 -6.81
N ARG A 102 -8.35 19.62 -7.23
CA ARG A 102 -7.12 19.24 -7.93
C ARG A 102 -6.12 18.60 -6.97
N ARG A 103 -5.98 19.16 -5.78
CA ARG A 103 -5.11 18.58 -4.73
C ARG A 103 -5.59 17.20 -4.32
N ALA A 104 -6.91 17.03 -4.16
CA ALA A 104 -7.51 15.74 -3.82
C ALA A 104 -7.20 14.69 -4.88
N GLN A 105 -7.27 15.04 -6.16
CA GLN A 105 -6.92 14.15 -7.26
C GLN A 105 -5.45 13.74 -7.23
N GLU A 106 -4.55 14.68 -6.95
CA GLU A 106 -3.12 14.39 -6.81
C GLU A 106 -2.84 13.46 -5.63
N TYR A 107 -3.49 13.69 -4.48
CA TYR A 107 -3.35 12.81 -3.31
C TYR A 107 -3.88 11.42 -3.58
N GLU A 108 -5.03 11.32 -4.20
CA GLU A 108 -5.63 10.04 -4.57
C GLU A 108 -4.73 9.27 -5.54
N ALA A 109 -4.15 9.95 -6.53
CA ALA A 109 -3.20 9.35 -7.47
C ALA A 109 -1.97 8.81 -6.74
N LYS A 110 -1.43 9.53 -5.77
CA LYS A 110 -0.30 9.08 -4.95
C LYS A 110 -0.65 7.85 -4.11
N ILE A 111 -1.83 7.83 -3.51
CA ILE A 111 -2.30 6.69 -2.71
C ILE A 111 -2.43 5.45 -3.59
N ASN A 112 -2.96 5.59 -4.79
CA ASN A 112 -3.19 4.49 -5.72
C ASN A 112 -1.96 4.14 -6.58
N SER A 113 -0.87 4.89 -6.46
CA SER A 113 0.38 4.60 -7.18
C SER A 113 1.08 3.35 -6.66
N GLY A 114 0.81 2.97 -5.43
CA GLY A 114 1.49 1.86 -4.77
C GLY A 114 2.90 2.19 -4.28
N ASP A 115 3.36 3.41 -4.46
CA ASP A 115 4.68 3.86 -4.00
C ASP A 115 4.61 4.30 -2.53
N LEU A 116 5.35 3.63 -1.67
CA LEU A 116 5.34 3.90 -0.23
C LEU A 116 5.78 5.34 0.09
N ILE A 117 6.76 5.87 -0.63
CA ILE A 117 7.25 7.24 -0.42
C ILE A 117 6.16 8.25 -0.79
N ALA A 118 5.47 8.05 -1.92
CA ALA A 118 4.37 8.93 -2.35
C ALA A 118 3.22 8.90 -1.32
N ILE A 119 2.91 7.73 -0.79
CA ILE A 119 1.88 7.57 0.25
C ILE A 119 2.30 8.29 1.53
N ALA A 120 3.58 8.19 1.93
CA ALA A 120 4.11 8.90 3.08
C ALA A 120 4.02 10.43 2.91
N GLU A 121 4.23 10.94 1.71
CA GLU A 121 4.05 12.36 1.41
C GLU A 121 2.61 12.82 1.66
N VAL A 122 1.61 12.02 1.28
CA VAL A 122 0.20 12.32 1.54
C VAL A 122 -0.09 12.35 3.03
N VAL A 123 0.41 11.36 3.77
CA VAL A 123 0.26 11.30 5.23
C VAL A 123 0.86 12.55 5.88
N ARG A 124 2.08 12.92 5.49
CA ARG A 124 2.77 14.11 5.96
C ARG A 124 1.97 15.38 5.70
N ASP A 125 1.50 15.54 4.47
CA ASP A 125 0.87 16.78 4.03
C ASP A 125 -0.53 16.98 4.61
N LEU A 126 -1.25 15.91 4.91
CA LEU A 126 -2.60 15.97 5.46
C LEU A 126 -2.67 15.84 6.98
N TYR A 127 -1.57 15.48 7.63
CA TYR A 127 -1.54 15.36 9.09
C TYR A 127 -1.83 16.71 9.75
N ARG A 128 -2.66 16.67 10.80
CA ARG A 128 -2.97 17.82 11.64
C ARG A 128 -2.61 17.51 13.09
N SER A 129 -1.84 18.40 13.72
CA SER A 129 -1.58 18.31 15.15
C SER A 129 -2.77 18.87 15.93
N GLU A 130 -2.80 18.61 17.24
CA GLU A 130 -3.90 19.07 18.13
C GLU A 130 -4.12 20.58 18.09
N SER A 131 -3.08 21.35 17.79
CA SER A 131 -3.15 22.82 17.75
C SER A 131 -3.57 23.39 16.39
N GLN A 132 -3.69 22.55 15.39
CA GLN A 132 -4.11 22.96 14.05
C GLN A 132 -5.62 22.74 13.88
N PRO A 133 -6.26 23.50 12.97
CA PRO A 133 -7.66 23.24 12.64
C PRO A 133 -7.87 21.79 12.21
N GLU A 134 -9.02 21.23 12.55
CA GLU A 134 -9.38 19.89 12.13
C GLU A 134 -9.42 19.77 10.60
N GLN A 135 -9.14 18.59 10.13
CA GLN A 135 -9.26 18.26 8.71
C GLN A 135 -10.73 18.35 8.28
N SER A 136 -10.97 18.80 7.03
CA SER A 136 -12.27 18.63 6.41
C SER A 136 -12.57 17.13 6.26
N TYR A 137 -13.83 16.79 6.00
CA TYR A 137 -14.23 15.39 5.79
C TYR A 137 -13.43 14.72 4.68
N SER A 138 -13.27 15.40 3.54
CA SER A 138 -12.49 14.89 2.40
C SER A 138 -11.02 14.69 2.72
N GLU A 139 -10.41 15.64 3.43
CA GLU A 139 -9.02 15.53 3.88
C GLU A 139 -8.83 14.34 4.80
N ARG A 140 -9.75 14.16 5.74
CA ARG A 140 -9.70 13.04 6.70
C ARG A 140 -9.78 11.70 5.98
N GLN A 141 -10.65 11.57 5.00
CA GLN A 141 -10.79 10.33 4.24
C GLN A 141 -9.52 9.97 3.49
N LEU A 142 -8.91 10.94 2.83
CA LEU A 142 -7.63 10.73 2.13
C LEU A 142 -6.50 10.42 3.11
N TYR A 143 -6.44 11.14 4.22
CA TYR A 143 -5.44 10.90 5.27
C TYR A 143 -5.54 9.48 5.83
N GLU A 144 -6.74 9.07 6.21
CA GLU A 144 -6.96 7.74 6.78
C GLU A 144 -6.64 6.64 5.78
N ALA A 145 -7.00 6.82 4.50
CA ALA A 145 -6.68 5.86 3.45
C ALA A 145 -5.16 5.72 3.26
N ALA A 146 -4.44 6.84 3.21
CA ALA A 146 -2.99 6.85 3.06
C ALA A 146 -2.30 6.23 4.28
N LEU A 147 -2.73 6.63 5.49
CA LEU A 147 -2.20 6.11 6.74
C LEU A 147 -2.39 4.59 6.84
N ASP A 148 -3.56 4.12 6.50
CA ASP A 148 -3.90 2.70 6.50
C ASP A 148 -2.98 1.90 5.56
N ARG A 149 -2.79 2.37 4.35
CA ARG A 149 -1.91 1.70 3.39
C ARG A 149 -0.45 1.69 3.83
N MET A 150 0.03 2.81 4.34
CA MET A 150 1.39 2.92 4.86
C MET A 150 1.60 1.99 6.06
N ALA A 151 0.66 2.01 7.00
CA ALA A 151 0.73 1.20 8.21
C ALA A 151 0.73 -0.29 7.90
N ARG A 152 -0.11 -0.73 6.98
CA ARG A 152 -0.17 -2.15 6.59
C ARG A 152 1.12 -2.63 5.96
N GLU A 153 1.73 -1.84 5.11
CA GLU A 153 2.99 -2.22 4.48
C GLU A 153 4.12 -2.27 5.50
N ILE A 154 4.22 -1.28 6.38
CA ILE A 154 5.22 -1.26 7.46
C ILE A 154 5.02 -2.44 8.41
N ALA A 155 3.78 -2.73 8.77
CA ALA A 155 3.45 -3.89 9.61
C ALA A 155 3.92 -5.20 8.98
N ALA A 156 3.69 -5.37 7.67
CA ALA A 156 4.10 -6.56 6.95
C ALA A 156 5.63 -6.67 6.83
N VAL A 157 6.32 -5.56 6.57
CA VAL A 157 7.80 -5.52 6.44
C VAL A 157 8.48 -5.80 7.77
N GLU A 158 8.02 -5.14 8.84
CA GLU A 158 8.66 -5.18 10.16
C GLU A 158 8.02 -6.20 11.11
N LYS A 159 7.03 -6.95 10.63
CA LYS A 159 6.31 -7.98 11.41
C LYS A 159 5.68 -7.41 12.69
N LEU A 160 5.09 -6.21 12.54
CA LEU A 160 4.31 -5.57 13.60
C LEU A 160 2.83 -5.80 13.36
N ASP A 161 2.00 -5.56 14.37
CA ASP A 161 0.58 -5.45 14.15
C ASP A 161 0.24 -4.08 13.53
N GLU A 162 -0.95 -3.95 12.97
CA GLU A 162 -1.37 -2.72 12.30
C GLU A 162 -1.42 -1.53 13.28
N ARG A 163 -1.88 -1.75 14.50
CA ARG A 163 -1.90 -0.73 15.56
C ARG A 163 -0.51 -0.22 15.90
N GLY A 164 0.45 -1.11 16.02
CA GLY A 164 1.84 -0.75 16.29
C GLY A 164 2.44 0.08 15.19
N ALA A 165 2.14 -0.26 13.94
CA ALA A 165 2.59 0.52 12.79
C ALA A 165 1.96 1.90 12.74
N VAL A 166 0.65 2.02 12.97
CA VAL A 166 -0.05 3.31 13.05
C VAL A 166 0.53 4.16 14.17
N GLN A 167 0.74 3.60 15.34
CA GLN A 167 1.31 4.31 16.49
C GLN A 167 2.70 4.85 16.16
N ARG A 168 3.54 4.06 15.53
CA ARG A 168 4.89 4.47 15.12
C ARG A 168 4.88 5.63 14.14
N ILE A 169 3.98 5.59 13.15
CA ILE A 169 3.82 6.66 12.17
C ILE A 169 3.34 7.95 12.85
N THR A 170 2.30 7.86 13.67
CA THR A 170 1.72 9.03 14.34
C THR A 170 2.69 9.63 15.36
N ASP A 171 3.50 8.82 16.03
CA ASP A 171 4.54 9.30 16.95
C ASP A 171 5.59 10.14 16.21
N VAL A 172 6.04 9.70 15.03
CA VAL A 172 6.99 10.45 14.21
C VAL A 172 6.38 11.78 13.76
N LEU A 173 5.13 11.77 13.31
CA LEU A 173 4.42 12.98 12.87
C LEU A 173 4.26 13.97 14.02
N SER A 174 3.87 13.48 15.18
CA SER A 174 3.68 14.29 16.39
C SER A 174 4.98 14.92 16.87
N LYS A 175 6.06 14.15 16.94
CA LYS A 175 7.39 14.65 17.35
C LYS A 175 7.93 15.67 16.37
N SER A 176 7.75 15.45 15.08
CA SER A 176 8.17 16.39 14.05
C SER A 176 7.41 17.71 14.13
N ALA A 177 6.11 17.67 14.37
CA ALA A 177 5.28 18.86 14.56
C ALA A 177 5.71 19.66 15.81
N LYS A 178 6.00 19.00 16.92
CA LYS A 178 6.49 19.63 18.17
C LYS A 178 7.87 20.27 17.97
N GLY A 179 8.77 19.59 17.26
CA GLY A 179 10.11 20.11 16.97
C GLY A 179 10.10 21.38 16.13
N ARG A 180 9.14 21.51 15.22
CA ARG A 180 8.99 22.73 14.41
C ARG A 180 8.50 23.92 15.21
N ARG A 181 7.69 23.70 16.23
CA ARG A 181 7.24 24.78 17.12
C ARG A 181 8.36 25.33 17.99
N GLY A 182 9.25 24.47 18.48
CA GLY A 182 10.39 24.89 19.28
C GLY A 182 11.45 25.66 18.50
N GLY A 183 11.40 25.63 17.16
CA GLY A 183 12.30 26.36 16.28
C GLY A 183 11.77 27.73 15.81
N GLU A 184 10.54 28.07 16.14
CA GLU A 184 9.91 29.35 15.77
C GLU A 184 9.85 30.37 16.91
N GLU A 185 10.37 30.05 18.10
CA GLU A 185 10.50 30.99 19.22
C GLU A 185 11.83 31.74 19.19
#